data_dd66a4df35644835ca20e69acfaaaa62
#
_entry.id   dd66a4df35644835ca20e69acfaaaa62
#
_cell.length_a   1.000
_cell.length_b   1.000
_cell.length_c   1.000
_cell.angle_alpha   90.00
_cell.angle_beta   90.00
_cell.angle_gamma   90.00
#
_symmetry.space_group_name_H-M   'P 1'
#
loop_
_entity.id
_entity.type
_entity.pdbx_description
1 polymer ?
#
loop_
_entity_poly.entity_id
_entity_poly.type
_entity_poly.pdbx_seq_one_letter_code
_entity_poly.pdbx_strand_id
1 'polypeptide(L)'
;MCGRYAFFRWSPAFAALPGFPADQAPHWNLAPGAQVLLLRRCEDGLRLDRVRWGLTPAWLTDLTRTPAQARAETLAEQPMFREAFRLRRGLLPANGFYEWRGSARKRPYWMTCDLSLIHI
;
A
#
# COMPACT_ATOMS: atom_id res chain seq x y z
N MET A 1 5.28 0.04 12.66
CA MET A 1 4.36 0.38 11.55
C MET A 1 5.16 0.73 10.32
N CYS A 2 4.88 0.09 9.18
CA CYS A 2 5.59 0.31 7.93
C CYS A 2 5.40 1.74 7.40
N GLY A 3 6.47 2.51 7.29
CA GLY A 3 6.47 3.86 6.72
C GLY A 3 7.13 3.95 5.35
N ARG A 4 7.72 2.86 4.88
CA ARG A 4 8.39 2.74 3.58
C ARG A 4 8.33 1.31 3.08
N TYR A 5 8.12 1.12 1.77
CA TYR A 5 8.19 -0.19 1.15
C TYR A 5 8.81 -0.12 -0.25
N ALA A 6 9.09 -1.28 -0.84
CA ALA A 6 9.62 -1.39 -2.17
C ALA A 6 8.75 -2.29 -3.04
N PHE A 7 8.59 -1.90 -4.30
CA PHE A 7 8.00 -2.69 -5.35
C PHE A 7 8.85 -2.55 -6.61
N PHE A 8 9.75 -3.50 -6.84
CA PHE A 8 10.76 -3.43 -7.89
C PHE A 8 10.80 -4.68 -8.78
N ARG A 9 10.06 -5.72 -8.42
CA ARG A 9 10.01 -6.98 -9.16
C ARG A 9 8.60 -7.57 -9.12
N TRP A 10 8.15 -8.06 -10.24
CA TRP A 10 6.85 -8.71 -10.43
C TRP A 10 6.94 -9.85 -11.43
N SER A 11 6.01 -10.79 -11.37
CA SER A 11 5.91 -11.90 -12.32
C SER A 11 5.21 -11.48 -13.62
N PRO A 12 5.44 -12.20 -14.74
CA PRO A 12 4.66 -11.97 -15.96
C PRO A 12 3.14 -12.10 -15.75
N ALA A 13 2.71 -13.03 -14.91
CA ALA A 13 1.30 -13.22 -14.59
C ALA A 13 0.71 -11.99 -13.85
N PHE A 14 1.48 -11.38 -12.97
CA PHE A 14 1.07 -10.14 -12.30
C PHE A 14 1.01 -8.96 -13.27
N ALA A 15 1.97 -8.85 -14.18
CA ALA A 15 2.00 -7.81 -15.20
C ALA A 15 0.87 -7.97 -16.24
N ALA A 16 0.28 -9.15 -16.35
CA ALA A 16 -0.87 -9.40 -17.21
C ALA A 16 -2.21 -9.02 -16.60
N LEU A 17 -2.25 -8.65 -15.32
CA LEU A 17 -3.49 -8.21 -14.67
C LEU A 17 -4.03 -6.92 -15.29
N PRO A 18 -5.36 -6.80 -15.43
CA PRO A 18 -5.99 -5.58 -15.92
C PRO A 18 -5.56 -4.35 -15.11
N GLY A 19 -5.17 -3.29 -15.80
CA GLY A 19 -4.72 -2.04 -15.18
C GLY A 19 -3.25 -2.00 -14.79
N PHE A 20 -2.46 -3.05 -15.06
CA PHE A 20 -1.00 -2.96 -14.89
C PHE A 20 -0.42 -1.91 -15.83
N PRO A 21 0.31 -0.89 -15.31
CA PRO A 21 0.80 0.20 -16.14
C PRO A 21 1.94 -0.24 -17.06
N ALA A 22 1.87 0.14 -18.35
CA ALA A 22 2.94 -0.17 -19.31
C ALA A 22 4.28 0.51 -18.97
N ASP A 23 4.22 1.63 -18.24
CA ASP A 23 5.37 2.43 -17.79
C ASP A 23 5.78 2.12 -16.34
N GLN A 24 5.37 0.97 -15.78
CA GLN A 24 5.73 0.60 -14.42
C GLN A 24 7.24 0.44 -14.29
N ALA A 25 7.84 1.28 -13.46
CA ALA A 25 9.25 1.20 -13.12
C ALA A 25 9.45 0.54 -11.75
N PRO A 26 10.65 -0.03 -11.50
CA PRO A 26 11.04 -0.48 -10.17
C PRO A 26 11.12 0.69 -9.17
N HIS A 27 10.56 0.49 -7.99
CA HIS A 27 10.60 1.46 -6.89
C HIS A 27 11.15 0.82 -5.61
N TRP A 28 12.23 1.38 -5.08
CA TRP A 28 12.95 0.84 -3.92
C TRP A 28 12.58 1.51 -2.60
N ASN A 29 11.88 2.64 -2.66
CA ASN A 29 11.65 3.48 -1.48
C ASN A 29 10.34 4.29 -1.62
N LEU A 30 9.22 3.61 -1.71
CA LEU A 30 7.91 4.24 -1.73
C LEU A 30 7.55 4.76 -0.34
N ALA A 31 7.06 5.99 -0.27
CA ALA A 31 6.68 6.69 0.94
C ALA A 31 5.20 7.10 0.91
N PRO A 32 4.58 7.39 2.06
CA PRO A 32 3.26 8.00 2.09
C PRO A 32 3.17 9.23 1.17
N GLY A 33 2.07 9.34 0.44
CA GLY A 33 1.87 10.36 -0.57
C GLY A 33 2.32 10.00 -1.98
N ALA A 34 3.14 8.95 -2.14
CA ALA A 34 3.56 8.46 -3.45
C ALA A 34 2.40 7.80 -4.22
N GLN A 35 2.53 7.78 -5.55
CA GLN A 35 1.68 6.96 -6.40
C GLN A 35 2.11 5.50 -6.29
N VAL A 36 1.17 4.63 -5.99
CA VAL A 36 1.38 3.19 -5.76
C VAL A 36 0.34 2.38 -6.52
N LEU A 37 0.61 1.10 -6.76
CA LEU A 37 -0.38 0.18 -7.30
C LEU A 37 -1.24 -0.38 -6.17
N LEU A 38 -2.54 -0.47 -6.42
CA LEU A 38 -3.50 -1.11 -5.54
C LEU A 38 -4.23 -2.20 -6.32
N LEU A 39 -4.12 -3.43 -5.86
CA LEU A 39 -4.92 -4.54 -6.38
C LEU A 39 -6.25 -4.59 -5.64
N ARG A 40 -7.35 -4.55 -6.39
CA ARG A 40 -8.69 -4.64 -5.82
C ARG A 40 -9.58 -5.58 -6.62
N ARG A 41 -10.65 -6.03 -5.98
CA ARG A 41 -11.70 -6.79 -6.64
C ARG A 41 -12.76 -5.83 -7.20
N CYS A 42 -13.09 -6.02 -8.46
CA CYS A 42 -14.20 -5.38 -9.16
C CYS A 42 -15.23 -6.43 -9.58
N GLU A 43 -16.32 -6.01 -10.18
CA GLU A 43 -17.34 -6.93 -10.72
C GLU A 43 -16.75 -7.89 -11.75
N ASP A 44 -15.86 -7.40 -12.60
CA ASP A 44 -15.19 -8.16 -13.68
C ASP A 44 -13.96 -8.94 -13.22
N GLY A 45 -13.65 -8.99 -11.92
CA GLY A 45 -12.50 -9.69 -11.39
C GLY A 45 -11.47 -8.80 -10.69
N LEU A 46 -10.21 -9.19 -10.74
CA LEU A 46 -9.10 -8.43 -10.13
C LEU A 46 -8.61 -7.33 -11.08
N ARG A 47 -8.31 -6.18 -10.51
CA ARG A 47 -7.81 -5.03 -11.25
C ARG A 47 -6.77 -4.26 -10.43
N LEU A 48 -5.77 -3.71 -11.12
CA LEU A 48 -4.78 -2.80 -10.57
C LEU A 48 -5.16 -1.35 -10.91
N ASP A 49 -5.07 -0.49 -9.90
CA ASP A 49 -5.22 0.95 -10.08
C ASP A 49 -3.99 1.67 -9.51
N ARG A 50 -3.60 2.78 -10.14
CA ARG A 50 -2.68 3.75 -9.53
C ARG A 50 -3.43 4.61 -8.55
N VAL A 51 -2.99 4.62 -7.30
CA VAL A 51 -3.58 5.40 -6.22
C VAL A 51 -2.51 6.14 -5.44
N ARG A 52 -2.90 7.20 -4.77
CA ARG A 52 -2.01 7.88 -3.82
C ARG A 52 -2.02 7.13 -2.49
N TRP A 53 -0.86 6.83 -1.94
CA TRP A 53 -0.76 6.23 -0.61
C TRP A 53 -1.16 7.24 0.46
N GLY A 54 -2.31 7.04 1.05
CA GLY A 54 -2.93 7.88 2.04
C GLY A 54 -4.44 7.91 1.86
N LEU A 55 -5.18 7.68 2.93
CA LEU A 55 -6.64 7.64 2.87
C LEU A 55 -7.22 9.05 2.86
N THR A 56 -8.10 9.34 1.91
CA THR A 56 -8.82 10.60 1.81
C THR A 56 -10.33 10.30 1.76
N PRO A 57 -11.03 10.22 2.91
CA PRO A 57 -12.47 10.10 2.91
C PRO A 57 -13.12 11.31 2.24
N ALA A 58 -14.29 11.10 1.61
CA ALA A 58 -14.99 12.16 0.86
C ALA A 58 -15.34 13.41 1.71
N TRP A 59 -15.50 13.23 3.01
CA TRP A 59 -15.81 14.32 3.95
C TRP A 59 -14.57 15.09 4.44
N LEU A 60 -13.35 14.60 4.15
CA LEU A 60 -12.12 15.23 4.61
C LEU A 60 -11.76 16.43 3.72
N THR A 61 -11.80 17.62 4.29
CA THR A 61 -11.46 18.88 3.62
C THR A 61 -9.98 19.25 3.75
N ASP A 62 -9.36 18.87 4.86
CA ASP A 62 -7.95 19.14 5.13
C ASP A 62 -7.08 17.98 4.63
N LEU A 63 -6.54 18.11 3.43
CA LEU A 63 -5.71 17.09 2.78
C LEU A 63 -4.32 16.91 3.43
N THR A 64 -3.93 17.78 4.35
CA THR A 64 -2.68 17.62 5.11
C THR A 64 -2.81 16.50 6.16
N ARG A 65 -4.03 16.12 6.50
CA ARG A 65 -4.37 15.12 7.52
C ARG A 65 -4.67 13.73 6.96
N THR A 66 -4.21 13.42 5.76
CA THR A 66 -4.42 12.09 5.16
C THR A 66 -3.57 11.03 5.86
N PRO A 67 -4.18 10.08 6.61
CA PRO A 67 -3.44 9.02 7.27
C PRO A 67 -2.89 8.03 6.25
N ALA A 68 -1.65 7.65 6.42
CA ALA A 68 -0.99 6.62 5.62
C ALA A 68 -1.12 5.21 6.23
N GLN A 69 -1.53 5.12 7.48
CA GLN A 69 -1.57 3.89 8.27
C GLN A 69 -2.78 3.88 9.20
N ALA A 70 -3.26 2.68 9.50
CA ALA A 70 -4.31 2.44 10.49
C ALA A 70 -3.91 1.26 11.37
N ARG A 71 -4.35 1.26 12.62
CA ARG A 71 -4.20 0.12 13.52
C ARG A 71 -5.32 -0.88 13.25
N ALA A 72 -4.96 -2.15 13.03
CA ALA A 72 -5.92 -3.20 12.72
C ALA A 72 -7.00 -3.36 13.80
N GLU A 73 -6.62 -3.14 15.07
CA GLU A 73 -7.46 -3.32 16.24
C GLU A 73 -8.64 -2.33 16.29
N THR A 74 -8.48 -1.15 15.69
CA THR A 74 -9.46 -0.06 15.82
C THR A 74 -10.02 0.46 14.50
N LEU A 75 -9.46 0.05 13.36
CA LEU A 75 -9.82 0.63 12.07
C LEU A 75 -11.30 0.40 11.67
N ALA A 76 -11.91 -0.67 12.16
CA ALA A 76 -13.32 -0.97 11.90
C ALA A 76 -14.29 0.00 12.61
N GLU A 77 -13.85 0.63 13.68
CA GLU A 77 -14.67 1.50 14.53
C GLU A 77 -14.39 2.98 14.25
N GLN A 78 -13.16 3.31 13.89
CA GLN A 78 -12.76 4.70 13.68
C GLN A 78 -13.46 5.35 12.48
N PRO A 79 -14.10 6.51 12.63
CA PRO A 79 -14.81 7.21 11.55
C PRO A 79 -13.96 7.43 10.29
N MET A 80 -12.67 7.65 10.48
CA MET A 80 -11.71 7.87 9.37
C MET A 80 -11.62 6.66 8.43
N PHE A 81 -11.69 5.44 8.97
CA PHE A 81 -11.35 4.21 8.24
C PHE A 81 -12.53 3.27 8.00
N ARG A 82 -13.54 3.26 8.89
CA ARG A 82 -14.60 2.24 8.93
C ARG A 82 -15.33 2.03 7.61
N GLU A 83 -15.62 3.09 6.89
CA GLU A 83 -16.32 2.99 5.60
C GLU A 83 -15.42 2.37 4.53
N ALA A 84 -14.17 2.85 4.42
CA ALA A 84 -13.20 2.31 3.48
C ALA A 84 -12.87 0.84 3.80
N PHE A 85 -12.73 0.50 5.08
CA PHE A 85 -12.51 -0.87 5.54
C PHE A 85 -13.66 -1.80 5.17
N ARG A 86 -14.89 -1.32 5.24
CA ARG A 86 -16.07 -2.12 4.87
C ARG A 86 -16.25 -2.29 3.37
N LEU A 87 -16.01 -1.23 2.58
CA LEU A 87 -16.46 -1.16 1.20
C LEU A 87 -15.32 -1.09 0.17
N ARG A 88 -14.11 -0.67 0.54
CA ARG A 88 -13.04 -0.29 -0.39
C ARG A 88 -11.70 -0.84 0.03
N ARG A 89 -11.65 -2.15 0.28
CA ARG A 89 -10.38 -2.83 0.59
C ARG A 89 -9.60 -3.15 -0.66
N GLY A 90 -8.27 -3.14 -0.53
CA GLY A 90 -7.36 -3.55 -1.58
C GLY A 90 -6.03 -4.00 -1.00
N LEU A 91 -5.17 -4.50 -1.86
CA LEU A 91 -3.86 -5.03 -1.50
C LEU A 91 -2.77 -4.21 -2.19
N LEU A 92 -1.77 -3.78 -1.43
CA LEU A 92 -0.57 -3.14 -1.96
C LEU A 92 0.47 -4.21 -2.27
N PRO A 93 0.85 -4.42 -3.55
CA PRO A 93 1.93 -5.34 -3.89
C PRO A 93 3.26 -4.79 -3.39
N ALA A 94 4.05 -5.63 -2.74
CA ALA A 94 5.34 -5.27 -2.18
C ALA A 94 6.34 -6.43 -2.28
N ASN A 95 7.60 -6.11 -2.52
CA ASN A 95 8.70 -7.08 -2.41
C ASN A 95 9.30 -7.09 -1.00
N GLY A 96 9.04 -6.06 -0.23
CA GLY A 96 9.45 -5.92 1.16
C GLY A 96 9.20 -4.50 1.66
N PHE A 97 9.44 -4.30 2.93
CA PHE A 97 9.23 -3.02 3.59
C PHE A 97 10.33 -2.72 4.60
N TYR A 98 10.42 -1.46 5.01
CA TYR A 98 11.40 -1.01 5.97
C TYR A 98 10.75 -0.75 7.32
N GLU A 99 11.39 -1.25 8.38
CA GLU A 99 11.10 -0.91 9.77
C GLU A 99 12.32 -0.29 10.44
N TRP A 100 12.08 0.64 11.36
CA TRP A 100 13.15 1.36 12.05
C TRP A 100 13.23 0.94 13.51
N ARG A 101 14.42 0.49 13.91
CA ARG A 101 14.71 0.12 15.30
C ARG A 101 15.65 1.14 15.93
N GLY A 102 15.43 1.42 17.22
CA GLY A 102 16.22 2.31 18.06
C GLY A 102 15.46 3.57 18.48
N SER A 103 15.83 4.12 19.65
CA SER A 103 15.22 5.32 20.22
C SER A 103 15.99 6.60 19.84
N ALA A 104 17.29 6.61 20.08
CA ALA A 104 18.14 7.79 19.84
C ALA A 104 18.66 7.86 18.41
N ARG A 105 19.06 6.73 17.83
CA ARG A 105 19.52 6.63 16.46
C ARG A 105 18.80 5.50 15.74
N LYS A 106 17.73 5.85 15.04
CA LYS A 106 16.90 4.90 14.29
C LYS A 106 17.69 4.31 13.11
N ARG A 107 17.75 2.98 13.04
CA ARG A 107 18.33 2.24 11.91
C ARG A 107 17.24 1.54 11.13
N PRO A 108 17.20 1.64 9.80
CA PRO A 108 16.28 0.90 8.97
C PRO A 108 16.68 -0.57 8.89
N TYR A 109 15.70 -1.46 8.91
CA TYR A 109 15.83 -2.89 8.65
C TYR A 109 14.93 -3.23 7.47
N TRP A 110 15.45 -4.00 6.55
CA TRP A 110 14.69 -4.56 5.44
C TRP A 110 13.96 -5.81 5.88
N MET A 111 12.65 -5.83 5.70
CA MET A 111 11.76 -6.94 6.01
C MET A 111 11.23 -7.51 4.71
N THR A 112 11.47 -8.79 4.47
CA THR A 112 10.99 -9.51 3.29
C THR A 112 10.62 -10.93 3.67
N CYS A 113 9.90 -11.62 2.78
CA CYS A 113 9.55 -13.02 2.92
C CYS A 113 10.37 -13.82 1.90
N ASP A 114 10.99 -14.92 2.33
CA ASP A 114 11.83 -15.77 1.46
C ASP A 114 11.02 -16.43 0.32
N LEU A 115 9.74 -16.61 0.51
CA LEU A 115 8.79 -17.10 -0.50
C LEU A 115 8.38 -15.98 -1.47
N SER A 116 9.31 -15.13 -1.81
CA SER A 116 9.12 -13.95 -2.62
C SER A 116 8.15 -14.13 -3.78
N LEU A 117 7.49 -13.17 -4.04
CA LEU A 117 6.62 -12.68 -5.08
C LEU A 117 5.23 -12.43 -4.52
N ILE A 118 5.09 -11.27 -3.92
CA ILE A 118 3.76 -10.73 -3.64
C ILE A 118 2.97 -11.66 -2.71
N HIS A 119 3.46 -11.86 -1.53
CA HIS A 119 2.58 -12.24 -0.43
C HIS A 119 1.98 -10.96 0.12
N ILE A 120 0.82 -10.78 -0.26
CA ILE A 120 -0.03 -9.71 0.21
C ILE A 120 -0.97 -10.30 1.24
#